data_1b1a591cdf55f5d19b2a8c51178e93ce
#
_entry.id   1b1a591cdf55f5d19b2a8c51178e93ce
#
_cell.length_a   1.000
_cell.length_b   1.000
_cell.length_c   1.000
_cell.angle_alpha   90.00
_cell.angle_beta   90.00
_cell.angle_gamma   90.00
#
_symmetry.space_group_name_H-M   'P 1'
#
loop_
_entity.id
_entity.type
_entity.pdbx_description
1 polymer ?
#
loop_
_entity_poly.entity_id
_entity_poly.type
_entity_poly.pdbx_seq_one_letter_code
_entity_poly.pdbx_strand_id
1 'polypeptide(L)'
;EYISRFQNTQFFILLSNFSCFVISVILVYYFARKNYKPLIKLLAKADTGSCSQNEYDRIEHHIDSITQKTWEIEKELTRNKLALSDYYLGRLMAGSYTPQEWAMIQTIPIIKDMDAQKNPAAILILDLKDCGQLFHEQGDSNENLSLIRFITANVMEELIPDSLQYKSIMDNHLFIVLFHGSSNAISAALDNLKQTLLPLLVSYNAGIRIGVSRQLADASAASLPAIYKESCEALEYCRIYNLNWACYDVRWSSGHHFAKDYQLLTGITYKFQNAIAASEFSRAIEYIDQLFLLHFYQGQPLSDARLNMYSIISLFRSCLMKLEDKNFPVSVEVQTEALLNCVTIEELKEALRSNLQQLSEMLEEQAQAHNQQLIRQIYDYIDQNYQYYDLSVNSISA
;
A
#
# COMPACT_ATOMS: atom_id res chain seq x y z
N GLU A 1 6.42 76.39 81.46
CA GLU A 1 5.53 76.32 80.28
C GLU A 1 6.17 75.64 79.02
N TYR A 2 7.45 75.89 78.72
CA TYR A 2 8.14 75.32 77.57
C TYR A 2 8.30 73.74 77.67
N ILE A 3 8.58 73.22 78.85
CA ILE A 3 8.80 71.77 79.04
C ILE A 3 7.48 70.97 78.87
N SER A 4 6.37 71.52 79.33
CA SER A 4 5.05 70.86 79.21
C SER A 4 4.52 70.86 77.73
N ARG A 5 4.81 71.94 76.97
CA ARG A 5 4.52 71.93 75.52
C ARG A 5 5.37 70.99 74.76
N PHE A 6 6.62 70.80 75.09
CA PHE A 6 7.50 69.83 74.40
C PHE A 6 7.09 68.42 74.70
N GLN A 7 6.70 68.08 75.93
CA GLN A 7 6.18 66.77 76.27
C GLN A 7 4.85 66.45 75.56
N ASN A 8 3.94 67.40 75.46
CA ASN A 8 2.70 67.23 74.76
C ASN A 8 2.94 67.03 73.26
N THR A 9 3.89 67.76 72.63
CA THR A 9 4.23 67.56 71.23
C THR A 9 4.86 66.19 70.96
N GLN A 10 5.76 65.72 71.81
CA GLN A 10 6.31 64.37 71.71
C GLN A 10 5.24 63.30 71.90
N PHE A 11 4.30 63.48 72.81
CA PHE A 11 3.15 62.56 73.00
C PHE A 11 2.26 62.51 71.74
N PHE A 12 1.98 63.64 71.14
CA PHE A 12 1.16 63.67 69.84
C PHE A 12 1.92 63.04 68.73
N ILE A 13 3.22 63.21 68.58
CA ILE A 13 4.03 62.57 67.52
C ILE A 13 4.03 61.03 67.74
N LEU A 14 4.21 60.58 69.03
CA LEU A 14 4.19 59.16 69.37
C LEU A 14 2.80 58.54 69.09
N LEU A 15 1.74 59.23 69.49
CA LEU A 15 0.36 58.80 69.23
C LEU A 15 0.05 58.74 67.74
N SER A 16 0.51 59.69 66.93
CA SER A 16 0.38 59.72 65.48
C SER A 16 1.11 58.56 64.80
N ASN A 17 2.36 58.31 65.20
CA ASN A 17 3.14 57.20 64.71
C ASN A 17 2.48 55.86 65.03
N PHE A 18 1.98 55.71 66.28
CA PHE A 18 1.26 54.51 66.69
C PHE A 18 -0.04 54.29 65.89
N SER A 19 -0.81 55.37 65.64
CA SER A 19 -1.99 55.33 64.83
C SER A 19 -1.67 54.93 63.40
N CYS A 20 -0.63 55.50 62.75
CA CYS A 20 -0.17 55.11 61.43
C CYS A 20 0.25 53.66 61.35
N PHE A 21 0.94 53.17 62.37
CA PHE A 21 1.36 51.76 62.47
C PHE A 21 0.13 50.81 62.50
N VAL A 22 -0.84 51.12 63.40
CA VAL A 22 -2.08 50.32 63.48
C VAL A 22 -2.87 50.33 62.17
N ILE A 23 -2.99 51.49 61.50
CA ILE A 23 -3.65 51.60 60.19
C ILE A 23 -2.92 50.78 59.12
N SER A 24 -1.57 50.79 59.11
CA SER A 24 -0.76 50.02 58.20
C SER A 24 -0.94 48.50 58.39
N VAL A 25 -0.96 48.03 59.63
CA VAL A 25 -1.22 46.62 59.93
C VAL A 25 -2.60 46.17 59.51
N ILE A 26 -3.63 47.01 59.72
CA ILE A 26 -5.00 46.74 59.29
C ILE A 26 -5.08 46.66 57.73
N LEU A 27 -4.42 47.61 57.05
CA LEU A 27 -4.38 47.63 55.57
C LEU A 27 -3.68 46.39 55.04
N VAL A 28 -2.51 46.03 55.57
CA VAL A 28 -1.78 44.84 55.14
C VAL A 28 -2.62 43.57 55.39
N TYR A 29 -3.26 43.46 56.53
CA TYR A 29 -4.17 42.34 56.82
C TYR A 29 -5.37 42.29 55.86
N TYR A 30 -5.95 43.42 55.56
CA TYR A 30 -7.11 43.52 54.62
C TYR A 30 -6.68 43.11 53.21
N PHE A 31 -5.56 43.63 52.70
CA PHE A 31 -5.05 43.29 51.39
C PHE A 31 -4.62 41.81 51.29
N ALA A 32 -3.91 41.32 52.32
CA ALA A 32 -3.52 39.95 52.39
C ALA A 32 -4.77 39.04 52.33
N ARG A 33 -5.78 39.30 53.15
CA ARG A 33 -7.03 38.55 53.15
C ARG A 33 -7.84 38.64 51.87
N LYS A 34 -7.86 39.81 51.24
CA LYS A 34 -8.57 40.02 49.97
C LYS A 34 -7.89 39.25 48.80
N ASN A 35 -6.57 39.25 48.77
CA ASN A 35 -5.82 38.56 47.71
C ASN A 35 -5.72 37.02 47.95
N TYR A 36 -5.66 36.60 49.22
CA TYR A 36 -5.57 35.16 49.56
C TYR A 36 -6.89 34.40 49.40
N LYS A 37 -8.03 35.02 49.68
CA LYS A 37 -9.33 34.34 49.59
C LYS A 37 -9.64 33.75 48.21
N PRO A 38 -9.40 34.45 47.08
CA PRO A 38 -9.64 33.85 45.77
C PRO A 38 -8.66 32.70 45.47
N LEU A 39 -7.43 32.77 45.93
CA LEU A 39 -6.43 31.71 45.81
C LEU A 39 -6.86 30.42 46.55
N ILE A 40 -7.32 30.55 47.81
CA ILE A 40 -7.83 29.42 48.58
C ILE A 40 -9.07 28.79 47.93
N LYS A 41 -9.94 29.62 47.32
CA LYS A 41 -11.12 29.10 46.58
C LYS A 41 -10.74 28.34 45.31
N LEU A 42 -9.67 28.73 44.61
CA LEU A 42 -9.14 28.01 43.47
C LEU A 42 -8.48 26.68 43.90
N LEU A 43 -7.72 26.70 44.98
CA LEU A 43 -7.13 25.50 45.58
C LEU A 43 -8.19 24.49 46.07
N ALA A 44 -9.29 24.97 46.69
CA ALA A 44 -10.36 24.09 47.16
C ALA A 44 -11.15 23.45 45.97
N LYS A 45 -11.16 24.08 44.80
CA LYS A 45 -11.73 23.49 43.58
C LYS A 45 -10.78 22.47 42.89
N ALA A 46 -9.48 22.58 43.19
CA ALA A 46 -8.43 21.74 42.61
C ALA A 46 -8.09 20.53 43.50
N ASP A 47 -8.98 20.15 44.46
CA ASP A 47 -8.75 19.12 45.46
C ASP A 47 -8.50 17.74 44.82
N THR A 48 -7.21 17.45 44.63
CA THR A 48 -6.68 16.13 44.36
C THR A 48 -5.49 15.90 45.27
N GLY A 49 -5.75 15.30 46.41
CA GLY A 49 -4.96 14.38 47.21
C GLY A 49 -3.43 14.49 47.35
N SER A 50 -2.77 15.60 47.05
CA SER A 50 -1.32 15.71 47.19
C SER A 50 -0.95 16.41 48.50
N CYS A 51 -0.22 15.67 49.37
CA CYS A 51 0.33 16.10 50.64
C CYS A 51 1.54 17.04 50.49
N SER A 52 1.41 18.17 49.80
CA SER A 52 2.44 19.21 49.84
C SER A 52 2.12 20.24 50.91
N GLN A 53 3.11 20.56 51.76
CA GLN A 53 2.97 21.54 52.87
C GLN A 53 2.95 23.00 52.39
N ASN A 54 3.29 23.25 51.09
CA ASN A 54 3.41 24.60 50.54
C ASN A 54 2.31 24.86 49.50
N GLU A 55 1.49 25.89 49.72
CA GLU A 55 0.37 26.26 48.86
C GLU A 55 0.83 26.69 47.46
N TYR A 56 2.03 27.28 47.36
CA TYR A 56 2.62 27.68 46.06
C TYR A 56 3.02 26.47 45.22
N ASP A 57 3.64 25.46 45.80
CA ASP A 57 4.02 24.22 45.10
C ASP A 57 2.78 23.48 44.59
N ARG A 58 1.66 23.55 45.32
CA ARG A 58 0.38 22.97 44.87
C ARG A 58 -0.20 23.70 43.67
N ILE A 59 -0.07 25.03 43.60
CA ILE A 59 -0.53 25.84 42.48
C ILE A 59 0.32 25.54 41.25
N GLU A 60 1.65 25.51 41.42
CA GLU A 60 2.62 25.19 40.36
C GLU A 60 2.34 23.81 39.78
N HIS A 61 2.24 22.77 40.58
CA HIS A 61 1.87 21.43 40.14
C HIS A 61 0.49 21.38 39.42
N HIS A 62 -0.45 22.17 39.87
CA HIS A 62 -1.78 22.19 39.22
C HIS A 62 -1.74 22.90 37.84
N ILE A 63 -0.99 24.01 37.75
CA ILE A 63 -0.76 24.69 36.46
C ILE A 63 -0.03 23.77 35.48
N ASP A 64 1.03 23.08 35.96
CA ASP A 64 1.76 22.13 35.11
C ASP A 64 0.86 20.98 34.66
N SER A 65 0.04 20.40 35.56
CA SER A 65 -0.92 19.35 35.22
C SER A 65 -1.97 19.82 34.19
N ILE A 66 -2.50 21.06 34.33
CA ILE A 66 -3.44 21.62 33.34
C ILE A 66 -2.73 21.86 32.01
N THR A 67 -1.53 22.42 32.03
CA THR A 67 -0.75 22.68 30.81
C THR A 67 -0.44 21.39 30.07
N GLN A 68 -0.01 20.35 30.80
CA GLN A 68 0.23 19.04 30.22
C GLN A 68 -1.03 18.41 29.62
N LYS A 69 -2.16 18.44 30.35
CA LYS A 69 -3.45 17.93 29.84
C LYS A 69 -3.93 18.71 28.64
N THR A 70 -3.77 20.03 28.64
CA THR A 70 -4.14 20.87 27.49
C THR A 70 -3.31 20.50 26.26
N TRP A 71 -2.00 20.30 26.45
CA TRP A 71 -1.10 19.88 25.40
C TRP A 71 -1.45 18.48 24.87
N GLU A 72 -1.77 17.54 25.75
CA GLU A 72 -2.24 16.19 25.37
C GLU A 72 -3.54 16.25 24.57
N ILE A 73 -4.52 17.05 25.01
CA ILE A 73 -5.80 17.25 24.32
C ILE A 73 -5.59 17.91 22.94
N GLU A 74 -4.74 18.93 22.86
CA GLU A 74 -4.44 19.58 21.56
C GLU A 74 -3.74 18.62 20.59
N LYS A 75 -2.82 17.80 21.10
CA LYS A 75 -2.14 16.76 20.32
C LYS A 75 -3.12 15.70 19.82
N GLU A 76 -4.02 15.23 20.68
CA GLU A 76 -5.05 14.27 20.32
C GLU A 76 -6.06 14.86 19.33
N LEU A 77 -6.48 16.12 19.53
CA LEU A 77 -7.37 16.82 18.61
C LEU A 77 -6.74 16.99 17.23
N THR A 78 -5.46 17.34 17.19
CA THR A 78 -4.69 17.46 15.93
C THR A 78 -4.58 16.13 15.23
N ARG A 79 -4.25 15.07 15.96
CA ARG A 79 -4.20 13.69 15.43
C ARG A 79 -5.56 13.25 14.87
N ASN A 80 -6.65 13.52 15.60
CA ASN A 80 -8.00 13.18 15.16
C ASN A 80 -8.42 13.98 13.92
N LYS A 81 -8.05 15.27 13.83
CA LYS A 81 -8.29 16.08 12.63
C LYS A 81 -7.55 15.56 11.42
N LEU A 82 -6.29 15.14 11.58
CA LEU A 82 -5.52 14.53 10.48
C LEU A 82 -6.15 13.22 10.02
N ALA A 83 -6.50 12.32 10.94
CA ALA A 83 -7.14 11.06 10.62
C ALA A 83 -8.50 11.24 9.91
N LEU A 84 -9.30 12.21 10.35
CA LEU A 84 -10.55 12.57 9.68
C LEU A 84 -10.31 13.16 8.28
N SER A 85 -9.30 14.01 8.13
CA SER A 85 -8.91 14.57 6.83
C SER A 85 -8.51 13.44 5.86
N ASP A 86 -7.72 12.48 6.33
CA ASP A 86 -7.27 11.35 5.52
C ASP A 86 -8.45 10.45 5.12
N TYR A 87 -9.36 10.18 6.06
CA TYR A 87 -10.59 9.43 5.79
C TYR A 87 -11.45 10.10 4.71
N TYR A 88 -11.74 11.40 4.86
CA TYR A 88 -12.57 12.13 3.89
C TYR A 88 -11.90 12.24 2.51
N LEU A 89 -10.59 12.43 2.48
CA LEU A 89 -9.84 12.47 1.23
C LEU A 89 -9.84 11.10 0.53
N GLY A 90 -9.70 10.01 1.27
CA GLY A 90 -9.86 8.65 0.74
C GLY A 90 -11.26 8.40 0.17
N ARG A 91 -12.32 8.86 0.86
CA ARG A 91 -13.71 8.79 0.38
C ARG A 91 -13.93 9.60 -0.90
N LEU A 92 -13.32 10.79 -0.97
CA LEU A 92 -13.34 11.62 -2.17
C LEU A 92 -12.66 10.93 -3.35
N MET A 93 -11.45 10.41 -3.16
CA MET A 93 -10.72 9.69 -4.20
C MET A 93 -11.47 8.45 -4.70
N ALA A 94 -12.11 7.71 -3.79
CA ALA A 94 -12.94 6.57 -4.15
C ALA A 94 -14.27 6.96 -4.84
N GLY A 95 -14.61 8.24 -4.91
CA GLY A 95 -15.88 8.73 -5.46
C GLY A 95 -17.11 8.31 -4.65
N SER A 96 -16.96 7.94 -3.37
CA SER A 96 -18.00 7.37 -2.52
C SER A 96 -18.29 8.23 -1.31
N TYR A 97 -18.68 9.48 -1.50
CA TYR A 97 -18.96 10.44 -0.43
C TYR A 97 -20.42 10.92 -0.45
N THR A 98 -20.93 11.26 0.72
CA THR A 98 -22.27 11.84 0.91
C THR A 98 -22.24 13.37 0.82
N PRO A 99 -23.38 14.05 0.62
CA PRO A 99 -23.45 15.52 0.66
C PRO A 99 -22.95 16.15 1.98
N GLN A 100 -23.09 15.43 3.10
CA GLN A 100 -22.59 15.88 4.41
C GLN A 100 -21.06 15.76 4.48
N GLU A 101 -20.50 14.67 3.99
CA GLU A 101 -19.04 14.48 3.89
C GLU A 101 -18.42 15.48 2.93
N TRP A 102 -19.12 15.88 1.87
CA TRP A 102 -18.66 16.91 0.94
C TRP A 102 -18.36 18.25 1.63
N ALA A 103 -19.22 18.67 2.56
CA ALA A 103 -18.98 19.88 3.32
C ALA A 103 -17.70 19.82 4.15
N MET A 104 -17.36 18.64 4.70
CA MET A 104 -16.12 18.42 5.43
C MET A 104 -14.90 18.33 4.50
N ILE A 105 -15.04 17.69 3.35
CA ILE A 105 -13.99 17.62 2.31
C ILE A 105 -13.53 19.01 1.88
N GLN A 106 -14.46 19.94 1.67
CA GLN A 106 -14.15 21.33 1.29
C GLN A 106 -13.36 22.10 2.36
N THR A 107 -13.31 21.62 3.59
CA THR A 107 -12.50 22.24 4.66
C THR A 107 -11.04 21.79 4.64
N ILE A 108 -10.70 20.75 3.88
CA ILE A 108 -9.33 20.23 3.77
C ILE A 108 -8.48 21.26 3.00
N PRO A 109 -7.34 21.73 3.56
CA PRO A 109 -6.57 22.83 2.98
C PRO A 109 -6.19 22.61 1.51
N ILE A 110 -5.61 21.47 1.16
CA ILE A 110 -5.20 21.19 -0.22
C ILE A 110 -6.37 21.17 -1.21
N ILE A 111 -7.56 20.73 -0.77
CA ILE A 111 -8.78 20.73 -1.60
C ILE A 111 -9.27 22.14 -1.81
N LYS A 112 -9.28 22.95 -0.75
CA LYS A 112 -9.67 24.35 -0.83
C LYS A 112 -8.76 25.16 -1.78
N ASP A 113 -7.46 24.92 -1.69
CA ASP A 113 -6.48 25.59 -2.56
C ASP A 113 -6.61 25.11 -4.01
N MET A 114 -6.86 23.82 -4.22
CA MET A 114 -7.10 23.23 -5.55
C MET A 114 -8.33 23.84 -6.23
N ASP A 115 -9.45 23.98 -5.55
CA ASP A 115 -10.66 24.55 -6.10
C ASP A 115 -10.51 26.07 -6.35
N ALA A 116 -9.68 26.78 -5.55
CA ALA A 116 -9.43 28.20 -5.69
C ALA A 116 -8.44 28.52 -6.81
N GLN A 117 -7.34 27.78 -6.92
CA GLN A 117 -6.22 28.11 -7.82
C GLN A 117 -6.31 27.35 -9.16
N LYS A 118 -6.99 26.20 -9.20
CA LYS A 118 -7.11 25.32 -10.39
C LYS A 118 -5.75 24.97 -11.02
N ASN A 119 -4.73 24.84 -10.19
CA ASN A 119 -3.41 24.41 -10.63
C ASN A 119 -3.43 22.91 -11.01
N PRO A 120 -2.43 22.45 -11.78
CA PRO A 120 -2.26 21.03 -12.05
C PRO A 120 -2.21 20.16 -10.80
N ALA A 121 -2.76 18.97 -10.93
CA ALA A 121 -2.65 17.94 -9.89
C ALA A 121 -2.31 16.58 -10.49
N ALA A 122 -1.68 15.72 -9.70
CA ALA A 122 -1.41 14.33 -10.01
C ALA A 122 -1.52 13.47 -8.75
N ILE A 123 -1.82 12.19 -8.92
CA ILE A 123 -1.83 11.21 -7.85
C ILE A 123 -0.79 10.13 -8.15
N LEU A 124 -0.01 9.79 -7.12
CA LEU A 124 0.93 8.69 -7.11
C LEU A 124 0.47 7.70 -6.05
N ILE A 125 0.46 6.41 -6.39
CA ILE A 125 0.12 5.32 -5.48
C ILE A 125 1.31 4.36 -5.43
N LEU A 126 1.81 4.10 -4.21
CA LEU A 126 2.79 3.04 -3.94
C LEU A 126 2.07 1.85 -3.33
N ASP A 127 2.35 0.67 -3.86
CA ASP A 127 1.93 -0.60 -3.26
C ASP A 127 3.08 -1.16 -2.42
N LEU A 128 2.86 -1.28 -1.12
CA LEU A 128 3.83 -1.78 -0.14
C LEU A 128 3.51 -3.23 0.31
N LYS A 129 2.64 -3.94 -0.41
CA LYS A 129 2.14 -5.25 0.00
C LYS A 129 3.24 -6.29 0.19
N ASP A 130 4.23 -6.31 -0.69
CA ASP A 130 5.27 -7.34 -0.73
C ASP A 130 6.51 -6.96 0.11
N CYS A 131 6.43 -5.89 0.90
CA CYS A 131 7.53 -5.41 1.72
C CYS A 131 7.75 -6.19 3.04
N GLY A 132 6.95 -7.19 3.34
CA GLY A 132 6.98 -7.92 4.62
C GLY A 132 8.23 -8.78 4.88
N GLN A 133 9.07 -9.05 3.86
CA GLN A 133 10.23 -9.93 3.98
C GLN A 133 11.57 -9.21 4.24
N LEU A 134 11.55 -7.90 4.48
CA LEU A 134 12.73 -7.03 4.41
C LEU A 134 13.72 -7.12 5.55
N PHE A 135 13.32 -7.49 6.74
CA PHE A 135 14.18 -7.44 7.93
C PHE A 135 14.06 -8.75 8.72
N HIS A 136 14.94 -9.69 8.42
CA HIS A 136 15.13 -10.97 9.10
C HIS A 136 13.91 -11.91 9.21
N GLU A 137 14.16 -13.18 9.10
CA GLU A 137 13.22 -14.31 9.16
C GLU A 137 12.37 -14.40 10.45
N GLN A 138 12.49 -13.45 11.40
CA GLN A 138 11.85 -13.44 12.72
C GLN A 138 11.08 -12.15 13.05
N GLY A 139 11.02 -11.14 12.16
CA GLY A 139 10.25 -9.89 12.41
C GLY A 139 8.77 -10.05 12.06
N ASP A 140 7.89 -9.49 12.89
CA ASP A 140 6.46 -9.40 12.58
C ASP A 140 6.28 -8.57 11.28
N SER A 141 5.58 -9.11 10.28
CA SER A 141 5.40 -8.46 8.98
C SER A 141 4.79 -7.06 9.09
N ASN A 142 4.04 -6.80 10.15
CA ASN A 142 3.44 -5.50 10.45
C ASN A 142 4.46 -4.45 10.93
N GLU A 143 5.49 -4.87 11.69
CA GLU A 143 6.55 -3.95 12.12
C GLU A 143 7.41 -3.53 10.93
N ASN A 144 7.76 -4.45 10.06
CA ASN A 144 8.51 -4.18 8.84
C ASN A 144 7.75 -3.22 7.91
N LEU A 145 6.46 -3.44 7.73
CA LEU A 145 5.61 -2.55 6.94
C LEU A 145 5.55 -1.14 7.55
N SER A 146 5.47 -1.02 8.86
CA SER A 146 5.45 0.26 9.57
C SER A 146 6.77 1.02 9.42
N LEU A 147 7.91 0.32 9.46
CA LEU A 147 9.23 0.90 9.24
C LEU A 147 9.41 1.42 7.81
N ILE A 148 8.99 0.64 6.80
CA ILE A 148 9.05 1.08 5.40
C ILE A 148 8.16 2.29 5.15
N ARG A 149 6.97 2.31 5.74
CA ARG A 149 6.07 3.46 5.70
C ARG A 149 6.75 4.72 6.24
N PHE A 150 7.41 4.59 7.39
CA PHE A 150 8.13 5.69 8.00
C PHE A 150 9.29 6.18 7.14
N ILE A 151 10.10 5.27 6.61
CA ILE A 151 11.21 5.59 5.69
C ILE A 151 10.66 6.27 4.44
N THR A 152 9.63 5.72 3.82
CA THR A 152 9.01 6.25 2.61
C THR A 152 8.48 7.67 2.83
N ALA A 153 7.79 7.91 3.95
CA ALA A 153 7.25 9.22 4.28
C ALA A 153 8.36 10.26 4.46
N ASN A 154 9.42 9.93 5.22
CA ASN A 154 10.54 10.85 5.45
C ASN A 154 11.32 11.16 4.17
N VAL A 155 11.62 10.15 3.36
CA VAL A 155 12.33 10.35 2.09
C VAL A 155 11.48 11.17 1.11
N MET A 156 10.16 10.97 1.10
CA MET A 156 9.27 11.81 0.29
C MET A 156 9.29 13.27 0.74
N GLU A 157 9.26 13.52 2.04
CA GLU A 157 9.30 14.87 2.59
C GLU A 157 10.59 15.61 2.18
N GLU A 158 11.74 14.90 2.12
CA GLU A 158 13.01 15.46 1.66
C GLU A 158 13.09 15.69 0.13
N LEU A 159 12.43 14.83 -0.66
CA LEU A 159 12.52 14.86 -2.12
C LEU A 159 11.49 15.78 -2.79
N ILE A 160 10.39 16.10 -2.10
CA ILE A 160 9.34 16.95 -2.64
C ILE A 160 9.73 18.41 -2.39
N PRO A 161 9.77 19.27 -3.42
CA PRO A 161 10.10 20.68 -3.26
C PRO A 161 9.08 21.43 -2.39
N ASP A 162 9.53 22.37 -1.54
CA ASP A 162 8.66 23.23 -0.70
C ASP A 162 7.62 24.03 -1.52
N SER A 163 7.89 24.26 -2.81
CA SER A 163 6.97 24.94 -3.73
C SER A 163 5.80 24.09 -4.18
N LEU A 164 5.79 22.80 -3.87
CA LEU A 164 4.75 21.87 -4.26
C LEU A 164 3.92 21.45 -3.05
N GLN A 165 2.63 21.70 -3.09
CA GLN A 165 1.72 21.17 -2.08
C GLN A 165 1.51 19.67 -2.31
N TYR A 166 1.60 18.90 -1.25
CA TYR A 166 1.25 17.49 -1.29
C TYR A 166 0.50 17.03 -0.05
N LYS A 167 -0.26 15.97 -0.18
CA LYS A 167 -0.93 15.29 0.93
C LYS A 167 -0.79 13.78 0.73
N SER A 168 -0.19 13.12 1.70
CA SER A 168 -0.08 11.66 1.74
C SER A 168 -1.19 11.04 2.59
N ILE A 169 -1.69 9.89 2.15
CA ILE A 169 -2.69 9.09 2.85
C ILE A 169 -2.23 7.64 2.87
N MET A 170 -2.50 6.96 3.97
CA MET A 170 -2.33 5.52 4.07
C MET A 170 -3.67 4.82 4.03
N ASP A 171 -3.80 3.88 3.09
CA ASP A 171 -4.94 2.95 3.02
C ASP A 171 -4.40 1.51 2.94
N ASN A 172 -4.50 0.77 4.03
CA ASN A 172 -3.93 -0.57 4.18
C ASN A 172 -2.45 -0.62 3.80
N HIS A 173 -2.11 -1.23 2.67
CA HIS A 173 -0.76 -1.34 2.10
C HIS A 173 -0.46 -0.28 1.03
N LEU A 174 -1.42 0.57 0.69
CA LEU A 174 -1.27 1.62 -0.32
C LEU A 174 -0.85 2.93 0.34
N PHE A 175 0.23 3.52 -0.18
CA PHE A 175 0.65 4.87 0.16
C PHE A 175 0.29 5.80 -0.99
N ILE A 176 -0.71 6.66 -0.77
CA ILE A 176 -1.31 7.51 -1.79
C ILE A 176 -0.82 8.93 -1.57
N VAL A 177 -0.30 9.57 -2.61
CA VAL A 177 0.19 10.95 -2.56
C VAL A 177 -0.53 11.79 -3.60
N LEU A 178 -1.23 12.82 -3.14
CA LEU A 178 -1.82 13.86 -3.98
C LEU A 178 -0.86 15.03 -4.08
N PHE A 179 -0.47 15.39 -5.29
CA PHE A 179 0.33 16.57 -5.63
C PHE A 179 -0.55 17.66 -6.23
N HIS A 180 -0.33 18.90 -5.81
CA HIS A 180 -1.00 20.08 -6.34
C HIS A 180 -0.02 21.24 -6.47
N GLY A 181 0.11 21.82 -7.67
CA GLY A 181 1.05 22.91 -7.94
C GLY A 181 1.36 23.10 -9.42
N SER A 182 2.49 23.70 -9.74
CA SER A 182 2.88 23.86 -11.15
C SER A 182 3.26 22.53 -11.79
N SER A 183 2.97 22.36 -13.09
CA SER A 183 3.28 21.15 -13.84
C SER A 183 4.78 20.78 -13.78
N ASN A 184 5.65 21.78 -13.84
CA ASN A 184 7.10 21.58 -13.77
C ASN A 184 7.53 21.07 -12.38
N ALA A 185 6.94 21.59 -11.29
CA ALA A 185 7.25 21.13 -9.94
C ALA A 185 6.77 19.69 -9.71
N ILE A 186 5.58 19.35 -10.23
CA ILE A 186 5.05 17.97 -10.16
C ILE A 186 5.97 17.02 -10.94
N SER A 187 6.37 17.38 -12.18
CA SER A 187 7.29 16.56 -12.98
C SER A 187 8.63 16.35 -12.27
N ALA A 188 9.22 17.43 -11.74
CA ALA A 188 10.48 17.35 -11.00
C ALA A 188 10.39 16.46 -9.76
N ALA A 189 9.29 16.57 -8.98
CA ALA A 189 9.06 15.71 -7.82
C ALA A 189 8.93 14.24 -8.23
N LEU A 190 8.16 13.93 -9.28
CA LEU A 190 8.00 12.56 -9.78
C LEU A 190 9.31 11.98 -10.31
N ASP A 191 10.14 12.78 -11.00
CA ASP A 191 11.45 12.36 -11.49
C ASP A 191 12.41 12.10 -10.32
N ASN A 192 12.44 12.96 -9.30
CA ASN A 192 13.25 12.76 -8.10
C ASN A 192 12.83 11.49 -7.34
N LEU A 193 11.53 11.26 -7.18
CA LEU A 193 11.01 10.04 -6.55
C LEU A 193 11.40 8.78 -7.35
N LYS A 194 11.30 8.84 -8.67
CA LYS A 194 11.70 7.74 -9.55
C LYS A 194 13.19 7.45 -9.49
N GLN A 195 14.03 8.48 -9.42
CA GLN A 195 15.48 8.33 -9.46
C GLN A 195 16.08 8.00 -8.09
N THR A 196 15.47 8.43 -7.00
CA THR A 196 16.01 8.29 -5.64
C THR A 196 15.23 7.31 -4.79
N LEU A 197 13.92 7.49 -4.66
CA LEU A 197 13.08 6.65 -3.80
C LEU A 197 12.96 5.22 -4.33
N LEU A 198 12.73 5.06 -5.63
CA LEU A 198 12.54 3.74 -6.21
C LEU A 198 13.77 2.84 -6.08
N PRO A 199 15.02 3.26 -6.45
CA PRO A 199 16.21 2.44 -6.23
C PRO A 199 16.47 2.15 -4.75
N LEU A 200 16.22 3.13 -3.85
CA LEU A 200 16.34 2.94 -2.42
C LEU A 200 15.44 1.81 -1.95
N LEU A 201 14.17 1.86 -2.29
CA LEU A 201 13.18 0.86 -1.88
C LEU A 201 13.44 -0.51 -2.50
N VAL A 202 13.89 -0.56 -3.75
CA VAL A 202 14.30 -1.80 -4.43
C VAL A 202 15.54 -2.42 -3.78
N SER A 203 16.49 -1.60 -3.29
CA SER A 203 17.69 -2.11 -2.60
C SER A 203 17.38 -2.86 -1.30
N TYR A 204 16.24 -2.59 -0.70
CA TYR A 204 15.71 -3.34 0.45
C TYR A 204 14.92 -4.60 0.04
N ASN A 205 15.03 -5.03 -1.20
CA ASN A 205 14.31 -6.21 -1.73
C ASN A 205 12.78 -6.11 -1.62
N ALA A 206 12.27 -4.89 -1.62
CA ALA A 206 10.85 -4.62 -1.56
C ALA A 206 10.23 -4.76 -2.95
N GLY A 207 9.27 -5.64 -3.09
CA GLY A 207 8.45 -5.76 -4.31
C GLY A 207 7.53 -4.54 -4.50
N ILE A 208 8.14 -3.35 -4.65
CA ILE A 208 7.43 -2.08 -4.71
C ILE A 208 6.95 -1.81 -6.12
N ARG A 209 5.69 -1.41 -6.22
CA ARG A 209 5.07 -0.96 -7.46
C ARG A 209 4.49 0.41 -7.28
N ILE A 210 4.74 1.28 -8.25
CA ILE A 210 4.31 2.68 -8.23
C ILE A 210 3.50 2.98 -9.49
N GLY A 211 2.24 3.37 -9.28
CA GLY A 211 1.34 3.86 -10.32
C GLY A 211 1.15 5.37 -10.21
N VAL A 212 1.30 6.10 -11.31
CA VAL A 212 1.16 7.55 -11.38
C VAL A 212 0.07 7.91 -12.37
N SER A 213 -0.85 8.80 -11.99
CA SER A 213 -1.85 9.37 -12.91
C SER A 213 -1.20 10.32 -13.92
N ARG A 214 -1.94 10.71 -14.95
CA ARG A 214 -1.56 11.91 -15.71
C ARG A 214 -1.64 13.15 -14.83
N GLN A 215 -0.94 14.21 -15.25
CA GLN A 215 -1.14 15.54 -14.68
C GLN A 215 -2.38 16.17 -15.31
N LEU A 216 -3.36 16.53 -14.48
CA LEU A 216 -4.55 17.22 -14.91
C LEU A 216 -4.34 18.74 -14.74
N ALA A 217 -4.41 19.51 -15.81
CA ALA A 217 -4.06 20.93 -15.82
C ALA A 217 -4.97 21.81 -14.94
N ASP A 218 -6.28 21.60 -15.02
CA ASP A 218 -7.29 22.37 -14.27
C ASP A 218 -7.93 21.46 -13.21
N ALA A 219 -7.14 21.07 -12.21
CA ALA A 219 -7.60 20.13 -11.20
C ALA A 219 -8.59 20.78 -10.22
N SER A 220 -9.61 20.05 -9.87
CA SER A 220 -10.60 20.40 -8.85
C SER A 220 -10.93 19.18 -7.99
N ALA A 221 -11.55 19.39 -6.84
CA ALA A 221 -11.99 18.28 -5.99
C ALA A 221 -12.85 17.26 -6.75
N ALA A 222 -13.71 17.70 -7.66
CA ALA A 222 -14.57 16.82 -8.47
C ALA A 222 -13.78 15.95 -9.45
N SER A 223 -12.59 16.35 -9.85
CA SER A 223 -11.73 15.58 -10.78
C SER A 223 -10.87 14.51 -10.10
N LEU A 224 -10.71 14.57 -8.76
CA LEU A 224 -9.86 13.64 -8.02
C LEU A 224 -10.21 12.16 -8.21
N PRO A 225 -11.50 11.73 -8.22
CA PRO A 225 -11.83 10.34 -8.46
C PRO A 225 -11.31 9.81 -9.81
N ALA A 226 -11.33 10.66 -10.84
CA ALA A 226 -10.86 10.26 -12.17
C ALA A 226 -9.34 10.06 -12.20
N ILE A 227 -8.56 11.00 -11.64
CA ILE A 227 -7.09 10.88 -11.60
C ILE A 227 -6.63 9.81 -10.60
N TYR A 228 -7.39 9.54 -9.53
CA TYR A 228 -7.14 8.41 -8.65
C TYR A 228 -7.34 7.07 -9.38
N LYS A 229 -8.40 6.94 -10.15
CA LYS A 229 -8.65 5.77 -10.98
C LYS A 229 -7.51 5.55 -11.99
N GLU A 230 -7.01 6.61 -12.62
CA GLU A 230 -5.86 6.52 -13.54
C GLU A 230 -4.60 6.01 -12.83
N SER A 231 -4.31 6.47 -11.61
CA SER A 231 -3.16 5.96 -10.84
C SER A 231 -3.35 4.51 -10.40
N CYS A 232 -4.58 4.09 -10.07
CA CYS A 232 -4.89 2.67 -9.82
C CYS A 232 -4.68 1.81 -11.07
N GLU A 233 -5.09 2.28 -12.24
CA GLU A 233 -4.86 1.57 -13.51
C GLU A 233 -3.37 1.48 -13.84
N ALA A 234 -2.59 2.53 -13.58
CA ALA A 234 -1.13 2.51 -13.73
C ALA A 234 -0.46 1.52 -12.76
N LEU A 235 -0.94 1.46 -11.51
CA LEU A 235 -0.46 0.48 -10.53
C LEU A 235 -0.77 -0.95 -10.95
N GLU A 236 -1.96 -1.20 -11.47
CA GLU A 236 -2.36 -2.52 -11.98
C GLU A 236 -1.55 -2.92 -13.22
N TYR A 237 -1.22 -1.95 -14.07
CA TYR A 237 -0.30 -2.17 -15.18
C TYR A 237 1.08 -2.62 -14.69
N CYS A 238 1.60 -1.98 -13.63
CA CYS A 238 2.83 -2.43 -12.98
C CYS A 238 2.72 -3.88 -12.49
N ARG A 239 1.59 -4.27 -11.90
CA ARG A 239 1.38 -5.64 -11.40
C ARG A 239 1.38 -6.65 -12.53
N ILE A 240 0.61 -6.42 -13.59
CA ILE A 240 0.48 -7.37 -14.71
C ILE A 240 1.79 -7.53 -15.46
N TYR A 241 2.51 -6.43 -15.72
CA TYR A 241 3.75 -6.43 -16.48
C TYR A 241 5.03 -6.55 -15.63
N ASN A 242 4.87 -6.78 -14.31
CA ASN A 242 5.97 -6.87 -13.34
C ASN A 242 6.94 -5.67 -13.40
N LEU A 243 6.38 -4.47 -13.46
CA LEU A 243 7.12 -3.21 -13.47
C LEU A 243 7.10 -2.58 -12.09
N ASN A 244 8.14 -1.83 -11.75
CA ASN A 244 8.19 -1.08 -10.48
C ASN A 244 7.59 0.33 -10.60
N TRP A 245 7.44 0.85 -11.83
CA TRP A 245 6.93 2.20 -12.10
C TRP A 245 6.17 2.24 -13.41
N ALA A 246 4.95 2.80 -13.38
CA ALA A 246 4.19 3.14 -14.58
C ALA A 246 3.48 4.49 -14.41
N CYS A 247 3.46 5.28 -15.49
CA CYS A 247 2.59 6.44 -15.60
C CYS A 247 1.39 6.07 -16.47
N TYR A 248 0.22 6.53 -16.09
CA TYR A 248 -1.00 6.32 -16.85
C TYR A 248 -0.86 6.87 -18.29
N ASP A 249 -1.21 6.06 -19.25
CA ASP A 249 -1.23 6.41 -20.67
C ASP A 249 -2.68 6.43 -21.19
N VAL A 250 -3.10 7.56 -21.74
CA VAL A 250 -4.45 7.72 -22.30
C VAL A 250 -4.76 6.67 -23.37
N ARG A 251 -3.75 6.14 -24.03
CA ARG A 251 -3.89 5.06 -25.03
C ARG A 251 -4.47 3.79 -24.42
N TRP A 252 -4.30 3.54 -23.13
CA TRP A 252 -4.88 2.36 -22.47
C TRP A 252 -6.41 2.39 -22.42
N SER A 253 -7.02 3.58 -22.40
CA SER A 253 -8.48 3.74 -22.39
C SER A 253 -9.08 3.94 -23.79
N SER A 254 -8.26 4.26 -24.80
CA SER A 254 -8.75 4.66 -26.12
C SER A 254 -9.07 3.52 -27.07
N GLY A 255 -8.89 2.26 -26.66
CA GLY A 255 -9.28 1.08 -27.47
C GLY A 255 -8.59 1.00 -28.84
N HIS A 256 -7.43 1.62 -28.99
CA HIS A 256 -6.64 1.47 -30.20
C HIS A 256 -6.14 0.03 -30.28
N HIS A 257 -6.95 -0.82 -30.87
CA HIS A 257 -6.53 -2.16 -31.24
C HIS A 257 -5.41 -2.00 -32.29
N PHE A 258 -4.17 -2.22 -31.89
CA PHE A 258 -3.15 -2.52 -32.88
C PHE A 258 -3.66 -3.71 -33.69
N ALA A 259 -3.60 -3.59 -34.99
CA ALA A 259 -4.03 -4.67 -35.89
C ALA A 259 -3.18 -5.91 -35.56
N LYS A 260 -3.71 -6.78 -34.70
CA LYS A 260 -3.08 -8.08 -34.39
C LYS A 260 -3.07 -8.85 -35.73
N ASP A 261 -1.95 -9.49 -36.02
CA ASP A 261 -1.92 -10.46 -37.09
C ASP A 261 -2.71 -11.72 -36.65
N TYR A 262 -4.02 -11.66 -36.80
CA TYR A 262 -4.94 -12.73 -36.41
C TYR A 262 -4.60 -14.05 -37.08
N GLN A 263 -4.03 -14.02 -38.30
CA GLN A 263 -3.64 -15.25 -39.00
C GLN A 263 -2.46 -15.92 -38.30
N LEU A 264 -1.45 -15.13 -37.94
CA LEU A 264 -0.29 -15.64 -37.22
C LEU A 264 -0.68 -16.17 -35.82
N LEU A 265 -1.52 -15.41 -35.11
CA LEU A 265 -2.01 -15.80 -33.79
C LEU A 265 -2.79 -17.11 -33.83
N THR A 266 -3.73 -17.25 -34.79
CA THR A 266 -4.50 -18.48 -35.01
C THR A 266 -3.59 -19.65 -35.36
N GLY A 267 -2.57 -19.41 -36.22
CA GLY A 267 -1.60 -20.44 -36.61
C GLY A 267 -0.78 -20.97 -35.44
N ILE A 268 -0.27 -20.09 -34.55
CA ILE A 268 0.49 -20.51 -33.37
C ILE A 268 -0.42 -21.20 -32.35
N THR A 269 -1.62 -20.67 -32.10
CA THR A 269 -2.61 -21.30 -31.23
C THR A 269 -2.91 -22.73 -31.65
N TYR A 270 -3.13 -22.95 -32.96
CA TYR A 270 -3.39 -24.28 -33.51
C TYR A 270 -2.18 -25.23 -33.36
N LYS A 271 -0.95 -24.73 -33.60
CA LYS A 271 0.27 -25.52 -33.41
C LYS A 271 0.46 -25.93 -31.93
N PHE A 272 0.21 -25.00 -31.01
CA PHE A 272 0.26 -25.27 -29.57
C PHE A 272 -0.76 -26.37 -29.17
N GLN A 273 -2.01 -26.23 -29.61
CA GLN A 273 -3.05 -27.24 -29.35
C GLN A 273 -2.69 -28.62 -29.88
N ASN A 274 -2.19 -28.67 -31.13
CA ASN A 274 -1.81 -29.94 -31.75
C ASN A 274 -0.61 -30.59 -31.06
N ALA A 275 0.39 -29.83 -30.64
CA ALA A 275 1.53 -30.35 -29.91
C ALA A 275 1.08 -30.99 -28.60
N ILE A 276 0.19 -30.35 -27.82
CA ILE A 276 -0.37 -30.94 -26.59
C ILE A 276 -1.20 -32.18 -26.92
N ALA A 277 -2.08 -32.13 -27.93
CA ALA A 277 -2.92 -33.26 -28.31
C ALA A 277 -2.12 -34.48 -28.79
N ALA A 278 -0.93 -34.24 -29.35
CA ALA A 278 0.03 -35.30 -29.74
C ALA A 278 0.98 -35.73 -28.59
N SER A 279 0.83 -35.13 -27.39
CA SER A 279 1.74 -35.34 -26.25
C SER A 279 3.20 -34.92 -26.52
N GLU A 280 3.40 -33.97 -27.47
CA GLU A 280 4.69 -33.37 -27.81
C GLU A 280 4.95 -32.14 -26.91
N PHE A 281 5.04 -32.36 -25.59
CA PHE A 281 5.07 -31.23 -24.60
C PHE A 281 6.29 -30.33 -24.77
N SER A 282 7.45 -30.87 -25.13
CA SER A 282 8.64 -30.06 -25.42
C SER A 282 8.42 -29.03 -26.54
N ARG A 283 7.71 -29.43 -27.62
CA ARG A 283 7.31 -28.51 -28.69
C ARG A 283 6.24 -27.50 -28.24
N ALA A 284 5.31 -27.93 -27.39
CA ALA A 284 4.32 -27.01 -26.82
C ALA A 284 4.98 -25.91 -25.99
N ILE A 285 6.04 -26.22 -25.24
CA ILE A 285 6.85 -25.24 -24.48
C ILE A 285 7.47 -24.20 -25.42
N GLU A 286 8.02 -24.60 -26.58
CA GLU A 286 8.58 -23.66 -27.57
C GLU A 286 7.52 -22.68 -28.12
N TYR A 287 6.27 -23.11 -28.24
CA TYR A 287 5.19 -22.26 -28.71
C TYR A 287 4.67 -21.28 -27.65
N ILE A 288 4.92 -21.50 -26.34
CA ILE A 288 4.53 -20.56 -25.28
C ILE A 288 5.13 -19.16 -25.54
N ASP A 289 6.43 -19.09 -25.82
CA ASP A 289 7.09 -17.79 -26.06
C ASP A 289 6.45 -17.02 -27.21
N GLN A 290 6.12 -17.72 -28.30
CA GLN A 290 5.48 -17.12 -29.45
C GLN A 290 4.04 -16.67 -29.15
N LEU A 291 3.27 -17.47 -28.38
CA LEU A 291 1.95 -17.10 -27.92
C LEU A 291 1.98 -15.84 -27.06
N PHE A 292 2.90 -15.76 -26.09
CA PHE A 292 3.01 -14.61 -25.21
C PHE A 292 3.46 -13.36 -25.99
N LEU A 293 4.43 -13.48 -26.89
CA LEU A 293 4.87 -12.36 -27.74
C LEU A 293 3.73 -11.79 -28.59
N LEU A 294 2.82 -12.62 -29.08
CA LEU A 294 1.69 -12.20 -29.91
C LEU A 294 0.50 -11.66 -29.10
N HIS A 295 0.30 -12.15 -27.87
CA HIS A 295 -0.81 -11.72 -27.01
C HIS A 295 -0.49 -10.46 -26.21
N PHE A 296 0.78 -10.25 -25.81
CA PHE A 296 1.19 -9.19 -24.92
C PHE A 296 2.22 -8.26 -25.57
N TYR A 297 1.96 -6.96 -25.52
CA TYR A 297 2.85 -5.92 -26.05
C TYR A 297 2.80 -4.68 -25.15
N GLN A 298 3.87 -3.91 -25.12
CA GLN A 298 3.93 -2.68 -24.33
C GLN A 298 2.92 -1.65 -24.84
N GLY A 299 2.21 -1.00 -23.94
CA GLY A 299 1.16 -0.02 -24.25
C GLY A 299 -0.21 -0.64 -24.57
N GLN A 300 -0.37 -1.94 -24.42
CA GLN A 300 -1.66 -2.62 -24.54
C GLN A 300 -2.62 -2.14 -23.45
N PRO A 301 -3.94 -1.95 -23.76
CA PRO A 301 -4.94 -1.70 -22.74
C PRO A 301 -4.96 -2.79 -21.67
N LEU A 302 -5.16 -2.37 -20.41
CA LEU A 302 -5.16 -3.28 -19.27
C LEU A 302 -6.27 -4.36 -19.39
N SER A 303 -7.45 -3.96 -19.90
CA SER A 303 -8.55 -4.88 -20.22
C SER A 303 -8.14 -5.98 -21.18
N ASP A 304 -7.40 -5.61 -22.23
CA ASP A 304 -6.96 -6.55 -23.26
C ASP A 304 -5.88 -7.49 -22.72
N ALA A 305 -4.97 -7.00 -21.87
CA ALA A 305 -3.98 -7.83 -21.23
C ALA A 305 -4.65 -8.90 -20.35
N ARG A 306 -5.64 -8.52 -19.54
CA ARG A 306 -6.41 -9.47 -18.70
C ARG A 306 -7.19 -10.47 -19.56
N LEU A 307 -7.89 -10.00 -20.59
CA LEU A 307 -8.61 -10.88 -21.52
C LEU A 307 -7.67 -11.88 -22.19
N ASN A 308 -6.47 -11.45 -22.57
CA ASN A 308 -5.47 -12.34 -23.16
C ASN A 308 -4.97 -13.38 -22.17
N MET A 309 -4.74 -13.01 -20.88
CA MET A 309 -4.40 -13.99 -19.82
C MET A 309 -5.49 -15.05 -19.70
N TYR A 310 -6.75 -14.64 -19.54
CA TYR A 310 -7.87 -15.58 -19.46
C TYR A 310 -8.05 -16.43 -20.74
N SER A 311 -7.80 -15.87 -21.91
CA SER A 311 -7.87 -16.61 -23.19
C SER A 311 -6.81 -17.70 -23.25
N ILE A 312 -5.58 -17.43 -22.81
CA ILE A 312 -4.51 -18.43 -22.76
C ILE A 312 -4.83 -19.53 -21.72
N ILE A 313 -5.33 -19.15 -20.54
CA ILE A 313 -5.75 -20.13 -19.52
C ILE A 313 -6.87 -21.03 -20.05
N SER A 314 -7.88 -20.45 -20.70
CA SER A 314 -8.98 -21.19 -21.31
C SER A 314 -8.52 -22.11 -22.41
N LEU A 315 -7.59 -21.68 -23.27
CA LEU A 315 -6.97 -22.48 -24.30
C LEU A 315 -6.27 -23.69 -23.68
N PHE A 316 -5.42 -23.49 -22.68
CA PHE A 316 -4.68 -24.55 -22.01
C PHE A 316 -5.63 -25.55 -21.32
N ARG A 317 -6.63 -25.05 -20.59
CA ARG A 317 -7.68 -25.88 -19.99
C ARG A 317 -8.36 -26.80 -21.03
N SER A 318 -8.72 -26.22 -22.19
CA SER A 318 -9.34 -27.00 -23.27
C SER A 318 -8.41 -28.11 -23.80
N CYS A 319 -7.10 -27.86 -23.81
CA CYS A 319 -6.12 -28.89 -24.18
C CYS A 319 -6.02 -29.98 -23.12
N LEU A 320 -6.01 -29.63 -21.83
CA LEU A 320 -5.96 -30.60 -20.72
C LEU A 320 -7.20 -31.49 -20.68
N MET A 321 -8.40 -30.94 -20.92
CA MET A 321 -9.64 -31.74 -21.01
C MET A 321 -9.56 -32.82 -22.09
N LYS A 322 -8.96 -32.49 -23.24
CA LYS A 322 -8.75 -33.48 -24.32
C LYS A 322 -7.74 -34.56 -24.00
N LEU A 323 -6.78 -34.28 -23.11
CA LEU A 323 -5.83 -35.26 -22.58
C LEU A 323 -6.51 -36.16 -21.55
N GLU A 324 -7.32 -35.62 -20.66
CA GLU A 324 -8.12 -36.33 -19.68
C GLU A 324 -9.07 -37.34 -20.35
N ASP A 325 -9.74 -36.94 -21.42
CA ASP A 325 -10.57 -37.83 -22.25
C ASP A 325 -9.78 -39.04 -22.85
N LYS A 326 -8.47 -38.92 -23.01
CA LYS A 326 -7.55 -39.99 -23.45
C LYS A 326 -7.00 -40.80 -22.29
N ASN A 327 -7.57 -40.74 -21.09
CA ASN A 327 -7.13 -41.38 -19.85
C ASN A 327 -5.71 -40.98 -19.39
N PHE A 328 -5.26 -39.78 -19.73
CA PHE A 328 -4.04 -39.26 -19.19
C PHE A 328 -4.28 -38.78 -17.73
N PRO A 329 -3.44 -39.14 -16.75
CA PRO A 329 -3.69 -38.85 -15.33
C PRO A 329 -3.44 -37.39 -14.99
N VAL A 330 -4.30 -36.51 -15.48
CA VAL A 330 -4.22 -35.05 -15.28
C VAL A 330 -5.42 -34.58 -14.49
N SER A 331 -5.20 -33.79 -13.43
CA SER A 331 -6.26 -33.06 -12.76
C SER A 331 -6.40 -31.68 -13.38
N VAL A 332 -7.35 -31.51 -14.30
CA VAL A 332 -7.61 -30.25 -15.01
C VAL A 332 -7.97 -29.13 -14.05
N GLU A 333 -8.72 -29.42 -12.99
CA GLU A 333 -9.17 -28.41 -12.02
C GLU A 333 -8.00 -27.82 -11.25
N VAL A 334 -7.11 -28.65 -10.65
CA VAL A 334 -5.97 -28.20 -9.85
C VAL A 334 -5.00 -27.36 -10.66
N GLN A 335 -4.69 -27.76 -11.88
CA GLN A 335 -3.78 -27.02 -12.75
C GLN A 335 -4.40 -25.70 -13.23
N THR A 336 -5.69 -25.67 -13.52
CA THR A 336 -6.39 -24.45 -13.94
C THR A 336 -6.48 -23.45 -12.78
N GLU A 337 -6.73 -23.90 -11.56
CA GLU A 337 -6.79 -23.03 -10.37
C GLU A 337 -5.43 -22.35 -10.11
N ALA A 338 -4.34 -23.10 -10.21
CA ALA A 338 -3.00 -22.53 -10.09
C ALA A 338 -2.73 -21.41 -11.10
N LEU A 339 -3.16 -21.58 -12.36
CA LEU A 339 -3.00 -20.57 -13.42
C LEU A 339 -3.90 -19.33 -13.19
N LEU A 340 -5.11 -19.50 -12.65
CA LEU A 340 -6.01 -18.39 -12.33
C LEU A 340 -5.49 -17.51 -11.20
N ASN A 341 -4.63 -18.05 -10.34
CA ASN A 341 -4.00 -17.31 -9.24
C ASN A 341 -2.77 -16.49 -9.68
N CYS A 342 -2.29 -16.67 -10.92
CA CYS A 342 -1.19 -15.87 -11.45
C CYS A 342 -1.60 -14.40 -11.61
N VAL A 343 -0.81 -13.50 -11.03
CA VAL A 343 -1.07 -12.06 -11.07
C VAL A 343 -0.34 -11.40 -12.24
N THR A 344 0.86 -11.88 -12.57
CA THR A 344 1.70 -11.32 -13.63
C THR A 344 1.71 -12.19 -14.88
N ILE A 345 1.99 -11.56 -16.03
CA ILE A 345 2.16 -12.27 -17.30
C ILE A 345 3.31 -13.28 -17.21
N GLU A 346 4.40 -12.92 -16.54
CA GLU A 346 5.55 -13.80 -16.39
C GLU A 346 5.26 -15.01 -15.50
N GLU A 347 4.55 -14.80 -14.36
CA GLU A 347 4.08 -15.92 -13.53
C GLU A 347 3.21 -16.89 -14.33
N LEU A 348 2.27 -16.37 -15.14
CA LEU A 348 1.42 -17.21 -15.98
C LEU A 348 2.24 -18.02 -16.99
N LYS A 349 3.23 -17.37 -17.59
CA LYS A 349 4.13 -18.00 -18.57
C LYS A 349 4.95 -19.15 -17.95
N GLU A 350 5.56 -18.89 -16.79
CA GLU A 350 6.35 -19.88 -16.09
C GLU A 350 5.47 -21.02 -15.52
N ALA A 351 4.28 -20.70 -15.02
CA ALA A 351 3.34 -21.71 -14.56
C ALA A 351 2.90 -22.65 -15.69
N LEU A 352 2.64 -22.12 -16.91
CA LEU A 352 2.33 -22.94 -18.08
C LEU A 352 3.52 -23.83 -18.49
N ARG A 353 4.74 -23.32 -18.47
CA ARG A 353 5.94 -24.10 -18.74
C ARG A 353 6.12 -25.23 -17.72
N SER A 354 6.01 -24.90 -16.45
CA SER A 354 6.13 -25.89 -15.37
C SER A 354 5.06 -26.99 -15.50
N ASN A 355 3.82 -26.62 -15.79
CA ASN A 355 2.75 -27.60 -16.01
C ASN A 355 3.06 -28.54 -17.20
N LEU A 356 3.51 -28.01 -18.33
CA LEU A 356 3.86 -28.83 -19.51
C LEU A 356 5.08 -29.72 -19.25
N GLN A 357 6.04 -29.22 -18.47
CA GLN A 357 7.21 -30.03 -18.08
C GLN A 357 6.80 -31.18 -17.17
N GLN A 358 5.96 -30.96 -16.17
CA GLN A 358 5.41 -32.02 -15.32
C GLN A 358 4.66 -33.08 -16.14
N LEU A 359 3.86 -32.64 -17.12
CA LEU A 359 3.16 -33.56 -18.03
C LEU A 359 4.13 -34.39 -18.88
N SER A 360 5.25 -33.83 -19.31
CA SER A 360 6.31 -34.53 -20.01
C SER A 360 6.96 -35.61 -19.15
N GLU A 361 7.30 -35.26 -17.90
CA GLU A 361 7.90 -36.17 -16.92
C GLU A 361 6.95 -37.36 -16.60
N MET A 362 5.67 -37.06 -16.38
CA MET A 362 4.64 -38.08 -16.16
C MET A 362 4.51 -39.07 -17.35
N LEU A 363 4.59 -38.55 -18.58
CA LEU A 363 4.54 -39.39 -19.79
C LEU A 363 5.75 -40.30 -19.88
N GLU A 364 6.95 -39.80 -19.60
CA GLU A 364 8.19 -40.59 -19.58
C GLU A 364 8.17 -41.67 -18.51
N GLU A 365 7.69 -41.36 -17.30
CA GLU A 365 7.53 -42.33 -16.21
C GLU A 365 6.56 -43.46 -16.59
N GLN A 366 5.39 -43.09 -17.22
CA GLN A 366 4.44 -44.10 -17.69
C GLN A 366 5.03 -44.99 -18.79
N ALA A 367 5.76 -44.42 -19.73
CA ALA A 367 6.42 -45.18 -20.79
C ALA A 367 7.47 -46.15 -20.22
N GLN A 368 8.25 -45.71 -19.24
CA GLN A 368 9.22 -46.54 -18.55
C GLN A 368 8.57 -47.70 -17.76
N ALA A 369 7.48 -47.37 -17.01
CA ALA A 369 6.74 -48.39 -16.27
C ALA A 369 6.13 -49.46 -17.21
N HIS A 370 5.54 -49.00 -18.32
CA HIS A 370 4.99 -49.92 -19.33
C HIS A 370 6.06 -50.80 -19.97
N ASN A 371 7.22 -50.24 -20.34
CA ASN A 371 8.32 -50.98 -20.90
C ASN A 371 8.87 -52.03 -19.88
N GLN A 372 8.99 -51.66 -18.60
CA GLN A 372 9.40 -52.61 -17.56
C GLN A 372 8.41 -53.75 -17.37
N GLN A 373 7.11 -53.44 -17.42
CA GLN A 373 6.07 -54.47 -17.35
C GLN A 373 6.12 -55.41 -18.55
N LEU A 374 6.28 -54.87 -19.77
CA LEU A 374 6.43 -55.65 -20.98
C LEU A 374 7.67 -56.57 -20.93
N ILE A 375 8.80 -56.01 -20.48
CA ILE A 375 10.04 -56.82 -20.29
C ILE A 375 9.80 -57.97 -19.31
N ARG A 376 9.12 -57.73 -18.17
CA ARG A 376 8.76 -58.82 -17.23
C ARG A 376 7.88 -59.88 -17.87
N GLN A 377 6.85 -59.46 -18.60
CA GLN A 377 5.97 -60.42 -19.31
C GLN A 377 6.73 -61.27 -20.32
N ILE A 378 7.68 -60.67 -21.04
CA ILE A 378 8.57 -61.39 -21.96
C ILE A 378 9.43 -62.39 -21.21
N TYR A 379 10.04 -62.04 -20.09
CA TYR A 379 10.83 -62.93 -19.28
C TYR A 379 9.98 -64.12 -18.74
N ASP A 380 8.81 -63.79 -18.17
CA ASP A 380 7.90 -64.80 -17.63
C ASP A 380 7.44 -65.79 -18.73
N TYR A 381 7.17 -65.27 -19.94
CA TYR A 381 6.80 -66.11 -21.08
C TYR A 381 7.97 -67.00 -21.53
N ILE A 382 9.17 -66.50 -21.60
CA ILE A 382 10.37 -67.31 -21.92
C ILE A 382 10.59 -68.38 -20.87
N ASP A 383 10.54 -68.02 -19.56
CA ASP A 383 10.74 -69.02 -18.47
C ASP A 383 9.71 -70.11 -18.45
N GLN A 384 8.47 -69.79 -18.85
CA GLN A 384 7.39 -70.78 -18.95
C GLN A 384 7.53 -71.70 -20.19
N ASN A 385 8.12 -71.20 -21.29
CA ASN A 385 8.12 -71.91 -22.58
C ASN A 385 9.51 -72.28 -23.09
N TYR A 386 10.62 -72.10 -22.32
CA TYR A 386 11.98 -72.36 -22.80
C TYR A 386 12.23 -73.86 -23.16
N GLN A 387 11.38 -74.76 -22.72
CA GLN A 387 11.47 -76.18 -22.99
C GLN A 387 10.82 -76.58 -24.34
N TYR A 388 10.07 -75.70 -24.97
CA TYR A 388 9.37 -75.99 -26.21
C TYR A 388 10.19 -75.57 -27.43
N TYR A 389 10.27 -76.50 -28.42
CA TYR A 389 11.05 -76.28 -29.66
C TYR A 389 10.51 -75.10 -30.53
N ASP A 390 9.27 -74.69 -30.35
CA ASP A 390 8.61 -73.67 -31.11
C ASP A 390 8.84 -72.23 -30.56
N LEU A 391 9.65 -72.11 -29.48
CA LEU A 391 9.97 -70.78 -28.93
C LEU A 391 10.83 -69.97 -29.92
N SER A 392 10.28 -68.96 -30.50
CA SER A 392 10.91 -68.07 -31.46
C SER A 392 10.60 -66.59 -31.16
N VAL A 393 11.33 -65.65 -31.78
CA VAL A 393 11.06 -64.24 -31.66
C VAL A 393 9.63 -63.94 -32.11
N ASN A 394 9.13 -64.65 -33.13
CA ASN A 394 7.75 -64.47 -33.61
C ASN A 394 6.70 -64.95 -32.63
N SER A 395 6.96 -65.98 -31.84
CA SER A 395 6.05 -66.50 -30.81
C SER A 395 6.04 -65.60 -29.54
N ILE A 396 7.13 -64.87 -29.30
CA ILE A 396 7.19 -63.85 -28.20
C ILE A 396 6.50 -62.55 -28.61
N SER A 397 6.50 -62.18 -29.88
CA SER A 397 5.90 -60.94 -30.39
C SER A 397 4.42 -61.07 -30.79
N ALA A 398 3.86 -62.24 -30.82
CA ALA A 398 2.46 -62.50 -31.06
C ALA A 398 1.65 -62.41 -29.79
#